data_6b9e552fdf1cea36dcfd5c68bcad4943
#
_entry.id   6b9e552fdf1cea36dcfd5c68bcad4943
#
_cell.length_a   1.000
_cell.length_b   1.000
_cell.length_c   1.000
_cell.angle_alpha   90.00
_cell.angle_beta   90.00
_cell.angle_gamma   90.00
#
_symmetry.space_group_name_H-M   'P 1'
#
loop_
_entity.id
_entity.type
_entity.pdbx_description
1 polymer ?
#
loop_
_entity_poly.entity_id
_entity_poly.type
_entity_poly.pdbx_seq_one_letter_code
_entity_poly.pdbx_strand_id
1 'polypeptide(L)'
;VLVSERFPLVKNAHSPSRRTFLGIVLSTLTHPVLAENEKPEPVFDIHQHTNYHGREDAHLHAHQQAMGVTRSILLPAGTPQARASTHQGKSNGLAARCGTTETCARLARDNPQTYLWGANEVTDLDKAPDNIESWLKQGACIIGEQKFDVECDSATSQKLYELAAAYRVPILLHFQFQTYNRGYERFYRMLEKYPHTIFIGHAQTFWGNIDRNHEAKVLYPKTPVTPGGLTDRYLSDYPNLYADMSAGSGLLALTRDEAHTTAFLQRHQDKILYGSDCADHLGRGPGCQGAQTLATLRRLAPSKTVERKILWENAQRVFRLG
;
A
#
# COMPACT_ATOMS: atom_id res chain seq x y z
N VAL A 1 -61.28 33.61 10.85
CA VAL A 1 -61.63 35.00 11.15
C VAL A 1 -60.58 35.85 10.42
N LEU A 2 -61.02 36.49 9.35
CA LEU A 2 -60.40 37.57 8.58
C LEU A 2 -60.32 38.84 9.43
N VAL A 3 -59.21 39.60 9.34
CA VAL A 3 -59.26 41.05 9.25
C VAL A 3 -58.06 41.55 8.46
N SER A 4 -58.42 42.26 7.40
CA SER A 4 -57.56 43.09 6.53
C SER A 4 -57.44 44.47 7.18
N GLU A 5 -56.38 45.19 6.99
CA GLU A 5 -56.44 46.65 6.85
C GLU A 5 -55.32 47.22 5.99
N ARG A 6 -55.69 48.32 5.32
CA ARG A 6 -55.09 48.94 4.10
C ARG A 6 -54.18 50.11 4.45
N PHE A 7 -53.32 50.38 3.48
CA PHE A 7 -52.58 51.61 3.12
C PHE A 7 -52.96 52.99 3.71
N PRO A 8 -52.03 54.00 3.68
CA PRO A 8 -52.03 54.84 2.51
C PRO A 8 -50.66 55.29 1.95
N LEU A 9 -50.73 55.66 0.66
CA LEU A 9 -49.78 56.39 -0.16
C LEU A 9 -49.60 57.85 0.29
N VAL A 10 -48.36 58.36 0.21
CA VAL A 10 -48.11 59.80 0.01
C VAL A 10 -47.05 59.98 -1.08
N LYS A 11 -47.46 60.72 -2.12
CA LYS A 11 -46.60 61.26 -3.20
C LYS A 11 -45.87 62.49 -2.67
N ASN A 12 -44.63 62.74 -3.08
CA ASN A 12 -44.27 63.99 -3.77
C ASN A 12 -42.89 63.93 -4.42
N ALA A 13 -42.84 64.50 -5.60
CA ALA A 13 -41.74 64.64 -6.51
C ALA A 13 -40.75 65.74 -6.11
N HIS A 14 -39.48 65.57 -6.46
CA HIS A 14 -38.64 66.65 -6.99
C HIS A 14 -37.42 66.01 -7.69
N SER A 15 -37.29 66.25 -8.99
CA SER A 15 -36.03 66.12 -9.75
C SER A 15 -35.42 67.52 -9.74
N PRO A 16 -34.08 67.71 -9.77
CA PRO A 16 -33.33 67.63 -11.01
C PRO A 16 -31.85 67.27 -10.90
N SER A 17 -31.32 67.18 -12.06
CA SER A 17 -29.91 67.38 -12.46
C SER A 17 -29.11 66.15 -12.82
N ARG A 18 -28.96 66.03 -14.15
CA ARG A 18 -27.99 65.20 -14.84
C ARG A 18 -26.57 65.63 -14.48
N ARG A 19 -25.78 64.69 -13.92
CA ARG A 19 -24.33 64.70 -14.04
C ARG A 19 -23.92 63.37 -14.62
N THR A 20 -23.48 63.41 -15.86
CA THR A 20 -22.89 62.33 -16.60
C THR A 20 -21.55 61.95 -15.94
N PHE A 21 -21.49 60.83 -15.25
CA PHE A 21 -20.25 60.20 -14.83
C PHE A 21 -19.88 59.15 -15.89
N LEU A 22 -18.81 59.41 -16.61
CA LEU A 22 -18.17 58.46 -17.48
C LEU A 22 -17.47 57.41 -16.58
N GLY A 23 -18.15 56.30 -16.31
CA GLY A 23 -17.55 55.15 -15.63
C GLY A 23 -16.69 54.39 -16.64
N ILE A 24 -15.38 54.46 -16.50
CA ILE A 24 -14.44 53.56 -17.20
C ILE A 24 -14.65 52.17 -16.56
N VAL A 25 -15.34 51.26 -17.25
CA VAL A 25 -15.39 49.85 -16.92
C VAL A 25 -14.04 49.23 -17.33
N LEU A 26 -13.12 49.09 -16.39
CA LEU A 26 -11.95 48.23 -16.56
C LEU A 26 -12.45 46.79 -16.57
N SER A 27 -12.65 46.23 -17.75
CA SER A 27 -12.83 44.79 -17.94
C SER A 27 -11.52 44.11 -17.64
N THR A 28 -11.35 43.60 -16.44
CA THR A 28 -10.29 42.62 -16.12
C THR A 28 -10.63 41.35 -16.89
N LEU A 29 -9.98 41.15 -18.03
CA LEU A 29 -9.92 39.86 -18.71
C LEU A 29 -9.18 38.92 -17.80
N THR A 30 -9.93 38.19 -16.94
CA THR A 30 -9.43 37.00 -16.28
C THR A 30 -9.24 35.95 -17.38
N HIS A 31 -8.00 35.80 -17.84
CA HIS A 31 -7.63 34.66 -18.64
C HIS A 31 -7.88 33.42 -17.76
N PRO A 32 -8.63 32.43 -18.25
CA PRO A 32 -8.66 31.13 -17.55
C PRO A 32 -7.20 30.64 -17.58
N VAL A 33 -6.60 30.51 -16.41
CA VAL A 33 -5.37 29.75 -16.27
C VAL A 33 -5.75 28.33 -16.73
N LEU A 34 -5.34 27.98 -17.93
CA LEU A 34 -5.40 26.62 -18.42
C LEU A 34 -4.64 25.83 -17.37
N ALA A 35 -5.35 24.99 -16.61
CA ALA A 35 -4.71 24.01 -15.73
C ALA A 35 -3.71 23.27 -16.63
N GLU A 36 -2.42 23.49 -16.41
CA GLU A 36 -1.40 22.65 -17.01
C GLU A 36 -1.85 21.22 -16.75
N ASN A 37 -1.87 20.41 -17.82
CA ASN A 37 -2.09 18.97 -17.71
C ASN A 37 -0.93 18.41 -16.88
N GLU A 38 -1.06 18.47 -15.54
CA GLU A 38 -0.11 17.84 -14.65
C GLU A 38 -0.05 16.37 -15.05
N LYS A 39 1.14 15.93 -15.45
CA LYS A 39 1.36 14.50 -15.70
C LYS A 39 0.94 13.75 -14.44
N PRO A 40 0.18 12.66 -14.59
CA PRO A 40 -0.22 11.89 -13.42
C PRO A 40 1.01 11.49 -12.60
N GLU A 41 0.93 11.67 -11.29
CA GLU A 41 1.99 11.28 -10.36
C GLU A 41 2.34 9.81 -10.57
N PRO A 42 3.64 9.46 -10.59
CA PRO A 42 4.05 8.07 -10.77
C PRO A 42 3.58 7.21 -9.61
N VAL A 43 3.31 5.94 -9.88
CA VAL A 43 2.87 4.96 -8.89
C VAL A 43 3.82 3.79 -8.86
N PHE A 44 4.29 3.43 -7.67
CA PHE A 44 5.13 2.27 -7.44
C PHE A 44 4.35 1.22 -6.65
N ASP A 45 4.00 0.13 -7.30
CA ASP A 45 3.33 -1.02 -6.71
C ASP A 45 4.40 -2.00 -6.16
N ILE A 46 4.56 -2.06 -4.83
CA ILE A 46 5.59 -2.92 -4.22
C ILE A 46 5.16 -4.37 -4.06
N HIS A 47 3.91 -4.71 -4.39
CA HIS A 47 3.37 -6.04 -4.14
C HIS A 47 2.53 -6.54 -5.31
N GLN A 48 3.16 -7.28 -6.21
CA GLN A 48 2.47 -7.94 -7.31
C GLN A 48 3.07 -9.32 -7.57
N HIS A 49 2.28 -10.20 -8.16
CA HIS A 49 2.67 -11.58 -8.45
C HIS A 49 2.52 -11.91 -9.93
N THR A 50 3.45 -12.69 -10.47
CA THR A 50 3.31 -13.31 -11.79
C THR A 50 2.40 -14.53 -11.70
N ASN A 51 1.69 -14.86 -12.77
CA ASN A 51 0.80 -16.01 -12.84
C ASN A 51 -0.26 -16.09 -11.70
N TYR A 52 -0.62 -14.95 -11.14
CA TYR A 52 -1.45 -14.85 -9.94
C TYR A 52 -2.86 -15.36 -10.23
N HIS A 53 -3.26 -16.44 -9.56
CA HIS A 53 -4.52 -17.18 -9.83
C HIS A 53 -4.70 -17.54 -11.32
N GLY A 54 -3.61 -17.77 -12.06
CA GLY A 54 -3.63 -18.10 -13.47
C GLY A 54 -3.71 -16.90 -14.42
N ARG A 55 -3.57 -15.67 -13.90
CA ARG A 55 -3.44 -14.47 -14.75
C ARG A 55 -2.11 -14.51 -15.51
N GLU A 56 -2.17 -14.46 -16.83
CA GLU A 56 -0.99 -14.41 -17.70
C GLU A 56 -0.23 -13.09 -17.55
N ASP A 57 1.08 -13.10 -17.82
CA ASP A 57 1.96 -11.92 -17.68
C ASP A 57 1.56 -10.75 -18.59
N ALA A 58 0.98 -11.04 -19.77
CA ALA A 58 0.42 -10.00 -20.65
C ALA A 58 -0.76 -9.26 -20.00
N HIS A 59 -1.64 -9.99 -19.30
CA HIS A 59 -2.73 -9.38 -18.53
C HIS A 59 -2.22 -8.63 -17.29
N LEU A 60 -1.16 -9.12 -16.64
CA LEU A 60 -0.52 -8.38 -15.57
C LEU A 60 -0.05 -7.01 -16.05
N HIS A 61 0.65 -6.95 -17.17
CA HIS A 61 1.13 -5.69 -17.73
C HIS A 61 -0.01 -4.72 -18.05
N ALA A 62 -1.06 -5.20 -18.75
CA ALA A 62 -2.24 -4.40 -19.06
C ALA A 62 -2.98 -3.91 -17.80
N HIS A 63 -3.10 -4.77 -16.80
CA HIS A 63 -3.67 -4.43 -15.48
C HIS A 63 -2.90 -3.29 -14.79
N GLN A 64 -1.57 -3.38 -14.74
CA GLN A 64 -0.72 -2.36 -14.13
C GLN A 64 -0.83 -1.02 -14.88
N GLN A 65 -0.81 -1.06 -16.20
CA GLN A 65 -1.01 0.13 -17.04
C GLN A 65 -2.39 0.77 -16.81
N ALA A 66 -3.45 -0.03 -16.74
CA ALA A 66 -4.81 0.48 -16.49
C ALA A 66 -4.97 1.16 -15.12
N MET A 67 -4.19 0.75 -14.12
CA MET A 67 -4.10 1.42 -12.82
C MET A 67 -3.22 2.67 -12.84
N GLY A 68 -2.45 2.91 -13.90
CA GLY A 68 -1.45 3.99 -13.96
C GLY A 68 -0.19 3.68 -13.16
N VAL A 69 0.11 2.40 -12.91
CA VAL A 69 1.32 1.98 -12.21
C VAL A 69 2.53 2.14 -13.14
N THR A 70 3.55 2.81 -12.63
CA THR A 70 4.79 3.10 -13.36
C THR A 70 5.83 1.98 -13.18
N ARG A 71 5.96 1.48 -11.95
CA ARG A 71 6.89 0.40 -11.59
C ARG A 71 6.23 -0.57 -10.61
N SER A 72 6.63 -1.84 -10.69
CA SER A 72 6.16 -2.85 -9.74
C SER A 72 7.29 -3.77 -9.30
N ILE A 73 7.13 -4.32 -8.08
CA ILE A 73 7.95 -5.43 -7.61
C ILE A 73 7.16 -6.71 -7.74
N LEU A 74 7.76 -7.70 -8.39
CA LEU A 74 7.19 -9.03 -8.57
C LEU A 74 7.66 -9.93 -7.42
N LEU A 75 6.75 -10.32 -6.57
CA LEU A 75 7.01 -11.18 -5.41
C LEU A 75 6.77 -12.64 -5.79
N PRO A 76 7.78 -13.51 -5.68
CA PRO A 76 7.64 -14.92 -6.03
C PRO A 76 7.03 -15.76 -4.90
N ALA A 77 6.48 -16.90 -5.28
CA ALA A 77 6.25 -18.00 -4.36
C ALA A 77 7.58 -18.67 -3.98
N GLY A 78 7.63 -19.29 -2.81
CA GLY A 78 8.68 -20.24 -2.47
C GLY A 78 8.56 -21.53 -3.30
N THR A 79 9.57 -22.39 -3.21
CA THR A 79 9.55 -23.72 -3.86
C THR A 79 8.33 -24.53 -3.38
N PRO A 80 7.58 -25.19 -4.29
CA PRO A 80 6.47 -26.05 -3.91
C PRO A 80 6.93 -27.20 -2.99
N GLN A 81 6.44 -27.21 -1.76
CA GLN A 81 6.77 -28.21 -0.74
C GLN A 81 5.53 -28.57 0.08
N ALA A 82 5.31 -29.85 0.33
CA ALA A 82 4.27 -30.35 1.24
C ALA A 82 4.87 -30.55 2.63
N ARG A 83 4.75 -29.57 3.52
CA ARG A 83 5.21 -29.60 4.90
C ARG A 83 4.31 -28.76 5.80
N ALA A 84 4.48 -28.84 7.11
CA ALA A 84 3.63 -28.12 8.06
C ALA A 84 3.59 -26.61 7.79
N SER A 85 4.73 -25.98 7.58
CA SER A 85 4.84 -24.53 7.33
C SER A 85 4.16 -24.07 6.03
N THR A 86 3.87 -24.99 5.11
CA THR A 86 3.11 -24.72 3.88
C THR A 86 1.68 -25.25 3.94
N HIS A 87 1.17 -25.61 5.14
CA HIS A 87 -0.12 -26.27 5.31
C HIS A 87 -0.30 -27.47 4.35
N GLN A 88 0.72 -28.33 4.29
CA GLN A 88 0.77 -29.50 3.40
C GLN A 88 0.65 -29.15 1.92
N GLY A 89 1.31 -28.07 1.49
CA GLY A 89 1.29 -27.62 0.10
C GLY A 89 0.06 -26.81 -0.31
N LYS A 90 -0.81 -26.45 0.65
CA LYS A 90 -2.05 -25.71 0.37
C LYS A 90 -1.90 -24.20 0.55
N SER A 91 -0.76 -23.73 1.02
CA SER A 91 -0.51 -22.31 1.26
C SER A 91 0.77 -21.83 0.59
N ASN A 92 1.32 -20.70 0.99
CA ASN A 92 2.32 -19.90 0.30
C ASN A 92 1.81 -19.49 -1.10
N GLY A 93 2.67 -19.33 -2.07
CA GLY A 93 2.29 -19.04 -3.45
C GLY A 93 1.58 -20.18 -4.18
N LEU A 94 1.56 -21.41 -3.62
CA LEU A 94 0.93 -22.55 -4.28
C LEU A 94 -0.59 -22.41 -4.34
N ALA A 95 -1.24 -22.02 -3.24
CA ALA A 95 -2.68 -21.81 -3.22
C ALA A 95 -3.12 -20.66 -4.13
N ALA A 96 -2.32 -19.61 -4.19
CA ALA A 96 -2.55 -18.45 -5.05
C ALA A 96 -2.05 -18.64 -6.49
N ARG A 97 -1.37 -19.72 -6.80
CA ARG A 97 -0.76 -19.98 -8.12
C ARG A 97 0.20 -18.88 -8.57
N CYS A 98 1.02 -18.38 -7.64
CA CYS A 98 2.02 -17.38 -7.98
C CYS A 98 3.22 -18.00 -8.71
N GLY A 99 3.89 -17.21 -9.54
CA GLY A 99 5.11 -17.62 -10.22
C GLY A 99 6.30 -17.78 -9.28
N THR A 100 7.31 -18.51 -9.76
CA THR A 100 8.58 -18.74 -9.04
C THR A 100 9.48 -17.50 -9.09
N THR A 101 10.56 -17.50 -8.29
CA THR A 101 11.61 -16.47 -8.36
C THR A 101 12.20 -16.34 -9.77
N GLU A 102 12.44 -17.45 -10.45
CA GLU A 102 12.94 -17.45 -11.83
C GLU A 102 11.97 -16.78 -12.81
N THR A 103 10.64 -17.04 -12.67
CA THR A 103 9.61 -16.40 -13.49
C THR A 103 9.60 -14.89 -13.28
N CYS A 104 9.63 -14.45 -12.02
CA CYS A 104 9.68 -13.03 -11.67
C CYS A 104 10.95 -12.35 -12.21
N ALA A 105 12.13 -12.99 -12.02
CA ALA A 105 13.40 -12.48 -12.49
C ALA A 105 13.45 -12.36 -14.02
N ARG A 106 12.93 -13.36 -14.75
CA ARG A 106 12.86 -13.31 -16.21
C ARG A 106 11.98 -12.16 -16.69
N LEU A 107 10.76 -12.04 -16.19
CA LEU A 107 9.84 -10.97 -16.59
C LEU A 107 10.42 -9.58 -16.29
N ALA A 108 11.10 -9.43 -15.14
CA ALA A 108 11.75 -8.17 -14.79
C ALA A 108 12.97 -7.86 -15.68
N ARG A 109 13.78 -8.86 -16.06
CA ARG A 109 14.90 -8.66 -17.00
C ARG A 109 14.42 -8.28 -18.40
N ASP A 110 13.29 -8.85 -18.84
CA ASP A 110 12.66 -8.52 -20.12
C ASP A 110 12.02 -7.12 -20.11
N ASN A 111 11.68 -6.59 -18.92
CA ASN A 111 11.01 -5.29 -18.75
C ASN A 111 11.65 -4.47 -17.61
N PRO A 112 12.93 -4.11 -17.66
CA PRO A 112 13.71 -3.57 -16.52
C PRO A 112 13.27 -2.16 -16.09
N GLN A 113 12.55 -1.43 -16.95
CA GLN A 113 12.01 -0.11 -16.61
C GLN A 113 10.70 -0.21 -15.81
N THR A 114 10.00 -1.34 -15.93
CA THR A 114 8.68 -1.55 -15.32
C THR A 114 8.75 -2.43 -14.08
N TYR A 115 9.56 -3.49 -14.12
CA TYR A 115 9.56 -4.50 -13.07
C TYR A 115 10.91 -4.64 -12.37
N LEU A 116 10.82 -4.81 -11.06
CA LEU A 116 11.83 -5.38 -10.19
C LEU A 116 11.30 -6.72 -9.68
N TRP A 117 12.14 -7.52 -9.03
CA TRP A 117 11.71 -8.80 -8.48
C TRP A 117 12.26 -9.06 -7.09
N GLY A 118 11.53 -9.88 -6.33
CA GLY A 118 11.94 -10.41 -5.04
C GLY A 118 12.52 -11.82 -5.13
N ALA A 119 13.14 -12.23 -4.05
CA ALA A 119 13.55 -13.61 -3.80
C ALA A 119 12.71 -14.20 -2.66
N ASN A 120 12.26 -15.44 -2.80
CA ASN A 120 11.47 -16.09 -1.77
C ASN A 120 11.77 -17.59 -1.70
N GLU A 121 11.69 -18.14 -0.49
CA GLU A 121 11.77 -19.59 -0.24
C GLU A 121 11.01 -19.94 1.04
N VAL A 122 10.57 -21.18 1.17
CA VAL A 122 9.92 -21.69 2.36
C VAL A 122 10.86 -21.56 3.55
N THR A 123 10.47 -20.73 4.52
CA THR A 123 11.33 -20.21 5.61
C THR A 123 12.07 -21.29 6.39
N ASP A 124 11.43 -22.47 6.64
CA ASP A 124 11.97 -23.56 7.44
C ASP A 124 12.64 -24.68 6.62
N LEU A 125 12.97 -24.40 5.35
CA LEU A 125 13.90 -25.24 4.58
C LEU A 125 15.34 -24.93 4.98
N ASP A 126 16.14 -25.95 5.19
CA ASP A 126 17.55 -25.81 5.59
C ASP A 126 18.35 -24.94 4.61
N LYS A 127 18.04 -25.04 3.32
CA LYS A 127 18.70 -24.28 2.24
C LYS A 127 17.99 -22.96 1.88
N ALA A 128 16.96 -22.55 2.63
CA ALA A 128 16.23 -21.32 2.30
C ALA A 128 17.15 -20.08 2.25
N PRO A 129 18.07 -19.85 3.23
CA PRO A 129 18.99 -18.74 3.16
C PRO A 129 19.89 -18.78 1.91
N ASP A 130 20.47 -19.95 1.57
CA ASP A 130 21.36 -20.11 0.42
C ASP A 130 20.64 -19.87 -0.90
N ASN A 131 19.41 -20.39 -1.03
CA ASN A 131 18.56 -20.21 -2.20
C ASN A 131 18.22 -18.73 -2.40
N ILE A 132 17.77 -18.06 -1.35
CA ILE A 132 17.45 -16.64 -1.38
C ILE A 132 18.71 -15.82 -1.69
N GLU A 133 19.84 -16.12 -1.04
CA GLU A 133 21.10 -15.42 -1.26
C GLU A 133 21.56 -15.51 -2.73
N SER A 134 21.38 -16.66 -3.36
CA SER A 134 21.74 -16.84 -4.78
C SER A 134 20.98 -15.89 -5.70
N TRP A 135 19.70 -15.59 -5.37
CA TRP A 135 18.87 -14.64 -6.12
C TRP A 135 19.20 -13.18 -5.78
N LEU A 136 19.53 -12.89 -4.53
CA LEU A 136 20.00 -11.55 -4.12
C LEU A 136 21.29 -11.17 -4.87
N LYS A 137 22.22 -12.11 -5.02
CA LYS A 137 23.45 -11.95 -5.84
C LYS A 137 23.15 -11.66 -7.31
N GLN A 138 21.99 -12.07 -7.82
CA GLN A 138 21.52 -11.82 -9.18
C GLN A 138 20.70 -10.54 -9.33
N GLY A 139 20.44 -9.80 -8.24
CA GLY A 139 19.75 -8.51 -8.27
C GLY A 139 18.31 -8.52 -7.75
N ALA A 140 17.86 -9.56 -7.06
CA ALA A 140 16.61 -9.49 -6.32
C ALA A 140 16.68 -8.37 -5.27
N CYS A 141 15.63 -7.53 -5.19
CA CYS A 141 15.65 -6.31 -4.39
C CYS A 141 14.87 -6.39 -3.06
N ILE A 142 14.26 -7.53 -2.77
CA ILE A 142 13.46 -7.78 -1.57
C ILE A 142 13.41 -9.29 -1.27
N ILE A 143 13.33 -9.66 0.00
CA ILE A 143 12.99 -11.02 0.41
C ILE A 143 11.48 -11.08 0.68
N GLY A 144 10.76 -11.96 0.00
CA GLY A 144 9.30 -12.14 0.21
C GLY A 144 8.49 -12.23 -1.07
N GLU A 145 7.20 -12.44 -0.90
CA GLU A 145 6.37 -12.36 0.31
C GLU A 145 6.62 -13.60 1.20
N GLN A 146 7.10 -13.39 2.43
CA GLN A 146 7.25 -14.47 3.41
C GLN A 146 5.87 -14.82 3.99
N LYS A 147 5.26 -15.89 3.53
CA LYS A 147 3.89 -16.32 3.86
C LYS A 147 3.88 -17.80 4.25
N PHE A 148 4.48 -18.08 5.41
CA PHE A 148 4.67 -19.43 5.91
C PHE A 148 4.25 -19.55 7.38
N ASP A 149 3.75 -20.72 7.77
CA ASP A 149 3.35 -21.04 9.15
C ASP A 149 4.58 -21.28 10.02
N VAL A 150 5.25 -20.20 10.36
CA VAL A 150 6.38 -20.14 11.28
C VAL A 150 6.13 -19.06 12.33
N GLU A 151 6.85 -19.14 13.46
CA GLU A 151 6.88 -18.01 14.40
C GLU A 151 7.74 -16.87 13.82
N CYS A 152 7.29 -15.62 13.99
CA CYS A 152 8.01 -14.45 13.45
C CYS A 152 9.41 -14.28 14.09
N ASP A 153 9.62 -14.86 15.26
CA ASP A 153 10.89 -14.88 16.00
C ASP A 153 11.59 -16.25 15.99
N SER A 154 11.19 -17.17 15.08
CA SER A 154 11.86 -18.46 14.93
C SER A 154 13.31 -18.31 14.49
N ALA A 155 14.16 -19.28 14.82
CA ALA A 155 15.56 -19.29 14.42
C ALA A 155 15.72 -19.24 12.88
N THR A 156 14.80 -19.84 12.13
CA THR A 156 14.79 -19.83 10.67
C THR A 156 14.40 -18.47 10.11
N SER A 157 13.38 -17.80 10.70
CA SER A 157 13.01 -16.43 10.33
C SER A 157 14.16 -15.46 10.60
N GLN A 158 14.85 -15.59 11.73
CA GLN A 158 15.96 -14.73 12.11
C GLN A 158 17.15 -14.81 11.13
N LYS A 159 17.44 -15.99 10.57
CA LYS A 159 18.46 -16.12 9.50
C LYS A 159 18.12 -15.27 8.27
N LEU A 160 16.82 -15.17 7.90
CA LEU A 160 16.41 -14.35 6.79
C LEU A 160 16.47 -12.85 7.11
N TYR A 161 16.27 -12.46 8.38
CA TYR A 161 16.45 -11.07 8.83
C TYR A 161 17.91 -10.64 8.76
N GLU A 162 18.83 -11.52 9.18
CA GLU A 162 20.27 -11.31 9.04
C GLU A 162 20.70 -11.19 7.57
N LEU A 163 20.16 -12.06 6.71
CA LEU A 163 20.43 -12.04 5.27
C LEU A 163 19.92 -10.73 4.64
N ALA A 164 18.70 -10.30 4.98
CA ALA A 164 18.14 -9.04 4.50
C ALA A 164 19.04 -7.84 4.87
N ALA A 165 19.54 -7.80 6.12
CA ALA A 165 20.48 -6.78 6.57
C ALA A 165 21.80 -6.83 5.81
N ALA A 166 22.37 -8.02 5.63
CA ALA A 166 23.66 -8.23 4.92
C ALA A 166 23.61 -7.72 3.47
N TYR A 167 22.52 -7.99 2.78
CA TYR A 167 22.30 -7.54 1.40
C TYR A 167 21.66 -6.15 1.31
N ARG A 168 21.30 -5.56 2.45
CA ARG A 168 20.63 -4.25 2.53
C ARG A 168 19.35 -4.18 1.70
N VAL A 169 18.59 -5.24 1.66
CA VAL A 169 17.27 -5.32 1.05
C VAL A 169 16.18 -5.43 2.13
N PRO A 170 14.95 -4.95 1.88
CA PRO A 170 13.86 -5.18 2.82
C PRO A 170 13.40 -6.63 2.82
N ILE A 171 12.68 -7.02 3.88
CA ILE A 171 11.94 -8.27 3.98
C ILE A 171 10.47 -7.99 4.23
N LEU A 172 9.58 -8.59 3.42
CA LEU A 172 8.13 -8.44 3.51
C LEU A 172 7.52 -9.67 4.18
N LEU A 173 6.77 -9.43 5.27
CA LEU A 173 6.20 -10.45 6.13
C LEU A 173 4.66 -10.39 6.10
N HIS A 174 4.03 -11.50 5.72
CA HIS A 174 2.60 -11.68 5.80
C HIS A 174 2.19 -12.13 7.20
N PHE A 175 1.62 -11.25 8.00
CA PHE A 175 1.15 -11.57 9.34
C PHE A 175 -0.32 -11.98 9.32
N GLN A 176 -0.61 -13.25 9.66
CA GLN A 176 -1.97 -13.75 9.80
C GLN A 176 -2.11 -14.62 11.03
N PHE A 177 -3.10 -14.32 11.86
CA PHE A 177 -3.35 -14.98 13.13
C PHE A 177 -3.42 -16.51 12.96
N GLN A 178 -2.64 -17.24 13.76
CA GLN A 178 -2.52 -18.69 13.77
C GLN A 178 -2.19 -19.37 12.42
N THR A 179 -1.78 -18.57 11.42
CA THR A 179 -1.56 -19.10 10.08
C THR A 179 -0.17 -18.75 9.52
N TYR A 180 0.24 -17.48 9.53
CA TYR A 180 1.51 -17.06 8.94
C TYR A 180 2.25 -16.06 9.84
N ASN A 181 3.57 -16.19 9.94
CA ASN A 181 4.46 -15.36 10.73
C ASN A 181 3.84 -15.02 12.10
N ARG A 182 3.50 -16.09 12.85
CA ARG A 182 2.76 -15.99 14.11
C ARG A 182 3.54 -15.23 15.18
N GLY A 183 2.83 -14.64 16.17
CA GLY A 183 3.45 -13.95 17.29
C GLY A 183 3.69 -12.46 17.03
N TYR A 184 2.81 -11.81 16.29
CA TYR A 184 2.91 -10.39 15.99
C TYR A 184 3.03 -9.48 17.22
N GLU A 185 2.40 -9.87 18.33
CA GLU A 185 2.44 -9.15 19.61
C GLU A 185 3.85 -9.06 20.23
N ARG A 186 4.77 -9.94 19.83
CA ARG A 186 6.17 -9.92 20.26
C ARG A 186 7.17 -9.59 19.16
N PHE A 187 6.68 -9.22 17.97
CA PHE A 187 7.52 -8.88 16.82
C PHE A 187 8.44 -7.69 17.09
N TYR A 188 8.07 -6.79 18.00
CA TYR A 188 8.94 -5.68 18.43
C TYR A 188 10.34 -6.15 18.83
N ARG A 189 10.49 -7.36 19.40
CA ARG A 189 11.80 -7.93 19.74
C ARG A 189 12.70 -8.11 18.51
N MET A 190 12.11 -8.41 17.37
CA MET A 190 12.85 -8.55 16.10
C MET A 190 13.22 -7.19 15.55
N LEU A 191 12.34 -6.20 15.66
CA LEU A 191 12.63 -4.82 15.29
C LEU A 191 13.82 -4.25 16.09
N GLU A 192 13.87 -4.55 17.39
CA GLU A 192 14.97 -4.15 18.29
C GLU A 192 16.27 -4.93 18.02
N LYS A 193 16.15 -6.24 17.83
CA LYS A 193 17.31 -7.11 17.62
C LYS A 193 18.00 -6.88 16.29
N TYR A 194 17.24 -6.52 15.25
CA TYR A 194 17.72 -6.35 13.88
C TYR A 194 17.50 -4.91 13.38
N PRO A 195 18.15 -3.89 13.99
CA PRO A 195 17.89 -2.48 13.67
C PRO A 195 18.31 -2.08 12.25
N HIS A 196 19.15 -2.89 11.60
CA HIS A 196 19.62 -2.67 10.23
C HIS A 196 18.77 -3.39 9.17
N THR A 197 17.85 -4.27 9.57
CA THR A 197 16.90 -4.93 8.68
C THR A 197 15.68 -4.03 8.48
N ILE A 198 15.34 -3.75 7.23
CA ILE A 198 14.09 -3.07 6.88
C ILE A 198 12.99 -4.12 6.80
N PHE A 199 12.02 -4.04 7.68
CA PHE A 199 10.84 -4.90 7.69
C PHE A 199 9.67 -4.19 7.03
N ILE A 200 8.92 -4.91 6.20
CA ILE A 200 7.66 -4.44 5.63
C ILE A 200 6.55 -5.37 6.14
N GLY A 201 5.65 -4.81 6.93
CA GLY A 201 4.50 -5.55 7.47
C GLY A 201 3.30 -5.50 6.53
N HIS A 202 2.61 -6.63 6.43
CA HIS A 202 1.50 -6.85 5.52
C HIS A 202 0.44 -7.78 6.13
N ALA A 203 -0.75 -7.76 5.57
CA ALA A 203 -1.87 -8.66 5.78
C ALA A 203 -2.74 -8.41 7.03
N GLN A 204 -3.59 -9.38 7.35
CA GLN A 204 -4.77 -9.19 8.20
C GLN A 204 -4.41 -8.83 9.64
N THR A 205 -3.45 -9.55 10.24
CA THR A 205 -3.03 -9.26 11.61
C THR A 205 -2.31 -7.92 11.72
N PHE A 206 -1.47 -7.60 10.74
CA PHE A 206 -0.80 -6.31 10.69
C PHE A 206 -1.83 -5.17 10.63
N TRP A 207 -2.76 -5.21 9.68
CA TRP A 207 -3.76 -4.16 9.48
C TRP A 207 -4.90 -4.17 10.50
N GLY A 208 -5.22 -5.32 11.08
CA GLY A 208 -6.16 -5.40 12.20
C GLY A 208 -5.67 -4.63 13.42
N ASN A 209 -4.38 -4.75 13.71
CA ASN A 209 -3.71 -4.17 14.89
C ASN A 209 -3.42 -2.65 14.79
N ILE A 210 -3.94 -1.90 13.82
CA ILE A 210 -4.05 -0.44 13.91
C ILE A 210 -5.04 -0.04 15.00
N ASP A 211 -5.98 -0.92 15.33
CA ASP A 211 -6.96 -0.77 16.39
C ASP A 211 -6.44 -1.35 17.70
N ARG A 212 -6.47 -0.55 18.78
CA ARG A 212 -6.07 -0.98 20.12
C ARG A 212 -6.94 -2.12 20.67
N ASN A 213 -8.20 -2.17 20.26
CA ASN A 213 -9.19 -3.15 20.69
C ASN A 213 -9.32 -4.34 19.71
N HIS A 214 -8.35 -4.51 18.81
CA HIS A 214 -8.39 -5.59 17.82
C HIS A 214 -8.42 -6.96 18.46
N GLU A 215 -9.40 -7.78 18.07
CA GLU A 215 -9.44 -9.21 18.40
C GLU A 215 -8.71 -10.01 17.33
N ALA A 216 -7.61 -10.65 17.68
CA ALA A 216 -6.71 -11.33 16.74
C ALA A 216 -7.39 -12.34 15.79
N LYS A 217 -8.47 -13.02 16.27
CA LYS A 217 -9.27 -13.96 15.47
C LYS A 217 -10.12 -13.29 14.38
N VAL A 218 -10.35 -11.98 14.46
CA VAL A 218 -11.16 -11.22 13.48
C VAL A 218 -10.24 -10.69 12.38
N LEU A 219 -10.04 -11.49 11.34
CA LEU A 219 -9.09 -11.17 10.26
C LEU A 219 -9.46 -9.90 9.47
N TYR A 220 -10.75 -9.60 9.33
CA TYR A 220 -11.26 -8.45 8.58
C TYR A 220 -12.25 -7.63 9.45
N PRO A 221 -11.73 -6.87 10.44
CA PRO A 221 -12.58 -6.08 11.34
C PRO A 221 -13.23 -4.93 10.61
N LYS A 222 -14.56 -4.77 10.82
CA LYS A 222 -15.38 -3.71 10.19
C LYS A 222 -15.77 -2.60 11.15
N THR A 223 -15.38 -2.69 12.41
CA THR A 223 -15.65 -1.68 13.44
C THR A 223 -14.74 -0.46 13.28
N PRO A 224 -15.14 0.71 13.75
CA PRO A 224 -14.25 1.87 13.85
C PRO A 224 -12.96 1.56 14.61
N VAL A 225 -11.93 2.35 14.37
CA VAL A 225 -10.59 2.13 14.95
C VAL A 225 -10.46 2.89 16.26
N THR A 226 -10.12 2.20 17.33
CA THR A 226 -9.63 2.84 18.54
C THR A 226 -8.13 3.09 18.40
N PRO A 227 -7.65 4.36 18.38
CA PRO A 227 -6.26 4.69 18.14
C PRO A 227 -5.28 4.05 19.14
N GLY A 228 -4.03 3.84 18.71
CA GLY A 228 -2.96 3.31 19.54
C GLY A 228 -2.84 1.79 19.56
N GLY A 229 -3.28 1.12 18.49
CA GLY A 229 -3.03 -0.30 18.28
C GLY A 229 -1.55 -0.65 18.11
N LEU A 230 -1.22 -1.94 18.12
CA LEU A 230 0.19 -2.40 18.03
C LEU A 230 0.89 -1.89 16.78
N THR A 231 0.24 -1.98 15.62
CA THR A 231 0.83 -1.52 14.35
C THR A 231 1.07 -0.01 14.34
N ASP A 232 0.14 0.79 14.86
CA ASP A 232 0.32 2.24 14.99
C ASP A 232 1.53 2.59 15.88
N ARG A 233 1.67 1.89 17.01
CA ARG A 233 2.83 2.05 17.90
C ARG A 233 4.13 1.57 17.26
N TYR A 234 4.14 0.39 16.64
CA TYR A 234 5.36 -0.15 16.03
C TYR A 234 5.85 0.74 14.87
N LEU A 235 4.96 1.28 14.06
CA LEU A 235 5.32 2.24 13.03
C LEU A 235 5.86 3.55 13.62
N SER A 236 5.39 3.98 14.79
CA SER A 236 5.89 5.17 15.48
C SER A 236 7.26 4.95 16.12
N ASP A 237 7.43 3.81 16.80
CA ASP A 237 8.56 3.56 17.70
C ASP A 237 9.79 3.00 16.96
N TYR A 238 9.60 2.25 15.88
CA TYR A 238 10.68 1.53 15.20
C TYR A 238 10.97 2.10 13.80
N PRO A 239 12.14 2.73 13.58
CA PRO A 239 12.48 3.35 12.29
C PRO A 239 12.60 2.35 11.14
N ASN A 240 12.85 1.09 11.43
CA ASN A 240 13.06 0.00 10.48
C ASN A 240 11.80 -0.79 10.11
N LEU A 241 10.61 -0.37 10.56
CA LEU A 241 9.33 -0.96 10.14
C LEU A 241 8.62 -0.05 9.13
N TYR A 242 8.15 -0.64 8.06
CA TYR A 242 7.30 -0.05 7.02
C TYR A 242 6.00 -0.85 6.86
N ALA A 243 5.01 -0.28 6.18
CA ALA A 243 3.69 -0.87 6.00
C ALA A 243 3.35 -1.01 4.52
N ASP A 244 3.02 -2.21 4.07
CA ASP A 244 2.49 -2.49 2.73
C ASP A 244 0.97 -2.42 2.74
N MET A 245 0.41 -1.42 2.03
CA MET A 245 -1.02 -1.13 1.94
C MET A 245 -1.72 -1.95 0.84
N SER A 246 -1.40 -3.21 0.72
CA SER A 246 -1.94 -4.07 -0.34
C SER A 246 -3.07 -4.99 0.14
N ALA A 247 -3.67 -5.69 -0.81
CA ALA A 247 -4.75 -6.66 -0.63
C ALA A 247 -6.03 -6.07 0.00
N GLY A 248 -7.02 -6.94 0.20
CA GLY A 248 -8.27 -6.57 0.87
C GLY A 248 -8.10 -6.12 2.32
N SER A 249 -7.04 -6.56 3.00
CA SER A 249 -6.74 -6.13 4.38
C SER A 249 -6.27 -4.68 4.44
N GLY A 250 -5.42 -4.25 3.53
CA GLY A 250 -4.99 -2.86 3.41
C GLY A 250 -6.14 -1.95 2.98
N LEU A 251 -6.92 -2.34 1.97
CA LEU A 251 -8.10 -1.60 1.55
C LEU A 251 -9.11 -1.42 2.70
N LEU A 252 -9.36 -2.49 3.46
CA LEU A 252 -10.28 -2.41 4.60
C LEU A 252 -9.74 -1.51 5.71
N ALA A 253 -8.43 -1.54 5.97
CA ALA A 253 -7.80 -0.63 6.94
C ALA A 253 -8.03 0.83 6.57
N LEU A 254 -8.01 1.18 5.28
CA LEU A 254 -8.27 2.52 4.78
C LEU A 254 -9.75 2.92 4.86
N THR A 255 -10.67 1.98 4.66
CA THR A 255 -12.10 2.30 4.43
C THR A 255 -13.00 2.10 5.63
N ARG A 256 -12.61 1.31 6.64
CA ARG A 256 -13.46 1.02 7.80
C ARG A 256 -13.65 2.22 8.74
N ASP A 257 -12.71 3.17 8.74
CA ASP A 257 -12.77 4.42 9.53
C ASP A 257 -11.94 5.50 8.82
N GLU A 258 -12.56 6.25 7.93
CA GLU A 258 -11.86 7.24 7.09
C GLU A 258 -11.30 8.42 7.88
N ALA A 259 -11.96 8.80 8.98
CA ALA A 259 -11.47 9.88 9.84
C ALA A 259 -10.16 9.47 10.54
N HIS A 260 -10.10 8.25 11.07
CA HIS A 260 -8.87 7.67 11.60
C HIS A 260 -7.81 7.56 10.51
N THR A 261 -8.18 7.09 9.32
CA THR A 261 -7.26 6.85 8.19
C THR A 261 -6.52 8.11 7.80
N THR A 262 -7.19 9.25 7.63
CA THR A 262 -6.53 10.51 7.27
C THR A 262 -5.45 10.90 8.29
N ALA A 263 -5.74 10.78 9.59
CA ALA A 263 -4.76 11.06 10.65
C ALA A 263 -3.61 10.03 10.67
N PHE A 264 -3.91 8.76 10.40
CA PHE A 264 -2.92 7.68 10.32
C PHE A 264 -1.96 7.88 9.14
N LEU A 265 -2.48 8.21 7.95
CA LEU A 265 -1.68 8.52 6.77
C LEU A 265 -0.77 9.72 7.00
N GLN A 266 -1.26 10.78 7.67
CA GLN A 266 -0.43 11.94 8.04
C GLN A 266 0.71 11.55 8.98
N ARG A 267 0.43 10.75 10.01
CA ARG A 267 1.40 10.34 11.02
C ARG A 267 2.48 9.43 10.46
N HIS A 268 2.11 8.50 9.59
CA HIS A 268 2.99 7.48 9.04
C HIS A 268 3.36 7.68 7.57
N GLN A 269 3.23 8.92 7.06
CA GLN A 269 3.44 9.26 5.66
C GLN A 269 4.78 8.80 5.07
N ASP A 270 5.81 8.69 5.90
CA ASP A 270 7.16 8.28 5.49
C ASP A 270 7.41 6.77 5.56
N LYS A 271 6.40 5.99 5.96
CA LYS A 271 6.53 4.54 6.21
C LYS A 271 5.50 3.68 5.49
N ILE A 272 4.47 4.28 4.92
CA ILE A 272 3.45 3.56 4.16
C ILE A 272 3.90 3.45 2.71
N LEU A 273 3.74 2.26 2.15
CA LEU A 273 4.07 1.91 0.77
C LEU A 273 2.79 1.40 0.09
N TYR A 274 2.56 1.84 -1.15
CA TYR A 274 1.46 1.29 -1.93
C TYR A 274 1.84 -0.07 -2.50
N GLY A 275 0.97 -1.06 -2.35
CA GLY A 275 0.98 -2.35 -3.01
C GLY A 275 -0.43 -2.71 -3.47
N SER A 276 -0.56 -3.48 -4.53
CA SER A 276 -1.88 -3.92 -5.01
C SER A 276 -2.25 -5.32 -4.51
N ASP A 277 -1.34 -6.28 -4.55
CA ASP A 277 -1.60 -7.71 -4.31
C ASP A 277 -2.91 -8.16 -4.99
N CYS A 278 -3.05 -7.80 -6.26
CA CYS A 278 -4.31 -7.92 -6.99
C CYS A 278 -4.20 -8.92 -8.13
N ALA A 279 -5.10 -9.92 -8.14
CA ALA A 279 -5.20 -10.93 -9.20
C ALA A 279 -6.16 -10.53 -10.34
N ASP A 280 -6.78 -9.36 -10.26
CA ASP A 280 -7.71 -8.85 -11.29
C ASP A 280 -7.02 -8.70 -12.65
N HIS A 281 -7.77 -8.83 -13.72
CA HIS A 281 -7.27 -8.72 -15.10
C HIS A 281 -7.43 -7.31 -15.69
N LEU A 282 -8.33 -6.49 -15.14
CA LEU A 282 -8.76 -5.23 -15.75
C LEU A 282 -8.01 -4.01 -15.22
N GLY A 283 -7.52 -4.06 -13.97
CA GLY A 283 -6.88 -2.91 -13.29
C GLY A 283 -7.84 -1.75 -12.99
N ARG A 284 -9.14 -2.00 -12.95
CA ARG A 284 -10.17 -0.97 -12.73
C ARG A 284 -11.48 -1.56 -12.24
N GLY A 285 -12.33 -0.66 -11.69
CA GLY A 285 -13.67 -1.03 -11.22
C GLY A 285 -13.67 -1.77 -9.88
N PRO A 286 -14.86 -2.23 -9.43
CA PRO A 286 -15.04 -2.80 -8.10
C PRO A 286 -14.42 -4.18 -7.92
N GLY A 287 -14.02 -4.87 -8.98
CA GLY A 287 -13.31 -6.15 -8.93
C GLY A 287 -11.81 -6.01 -8.65
N CYS A 288 -11.24 -4.83 -8.90
CA CYS A 288 -9.81 -4.58 -8.71
C CYS A 288 -9.53 -3.90 -7.38
N GLN A 289 -9.15 -4.67 -6.36
CA GLN A 289 -8.82 -4.12 -5.04
C GLN A 289 -7.63 -3.17 -5.09
N GLY A 290 -6.64 -3.40 -5.94
CA GLY A 290 -5.50 -2.50 -6.12
C GLY A 290 -5.92 -1.12 -6.62
N ALA A 291 -6.80 -1.05 -7.63
CA ALA A 291 -7.34 0.21 -8.12
C ALA A 291 -8.19 0.92 -7.05
N GLN A 292 -8.96 0.18 -6.25
CA GLN A 292 -9.73 0.75 -5.14
C GLN A 292 -8.82 1.32 -4.05
N THR A 293 -7.76 0.60 -3.67
CA THR A 293 -6.76 1.06 -2.70
C THR A 293 -6.10 2.35 -3.19
N LEU A 294 -5.68 2.40 -4.47
CA LEU A 294 -5.09 3.58 -5.08
C LEU A 294 -6.03 4.79 -5.06
N ALA A 295 -7.28 4.59 -5.48
CA ALA A 295 -8.29 5.65 -5.46
C ALA A 295 -8.59 6.13 -4.02
N THR A 296 -8.63 5.23 -3.05
CA THR A 296 -8.86 5.54 -1.64
C THR A 296 -7.70 6.33 -1.04
N LEU A 297 -6.45 5.94 -1.32
CA LEU A 297 -5.26 6.68 -0.89
C LEU A 297 -5.26 8.10 -1.45
N ARG A 298 -5.53 8.27 -2.75
CA ARG A 298 -5.63 9.59 -3.38
C ARG A 298 -6.71 10.48 -2.76
N ARG A 299 -7.81 9.90 -2.34
CA ARG A 299 -8.93 10.61 -1.72
C ARG A 299 -8.67 10.97 -0.25
N LEU A 300 -8.01 10.09 0.51
CA LEU A 300 -7.81 10.25 1.95
C LEU A 300 -6.44 10.80 2.35
N ALA A 301 -5.49 10.86 1.44
CA ALA A 301 -4.21 11.51 1.71
C ALA A 301 -4.43 12.99 2.05
N PRO A 302 -3.89 13.47 3.21
CA PRO A 302 -4.13 14.82 3.67
C PRO A 302 -3.53 15.92 2.79
N SER A 303 -2.60 15.56 1.90
CA SER A 303 -2.00 16.46 0.91
C SER A 303 -1.40 15.69 -0.27
N LYS A 304 -1.14 16.40 -1.38
CA LYS A 304 -0.41 15.83 -2.53
C LYS A 304 1.01 15.38 -2.16
N THR A 305 1.64 16.01 -1.22
CA THR A 305 2.96 15.58 -0.70
C THR A 305 2.86 14.22 -0.01
N VAL A 306 1.85 14.00 0.82
CA VAL A 306 1.63 12.71 1.48
C VAL A 306 1.26 11.62 0.47
N GLU A 307 0.38 11.94 -0.50
CA GLU A 307 0.05 11.04 -1.61
C GLU A 307 1.32 10.58 -2.35
N ARG A 308 2.17 11.51 -2.78
CA ARG A 308 3.41 11.23 -3.52
C ARG A 308 4.39 10.39 -2.71
N LYS A 309 4.56 10.66 -1.42
CA LYS A 309 5.37 9.84 -0.52
C LYS A 309 4.91 8.39 -0.52
N ILE A 310 3.63 8.15 -0.31
CA ILE A 310 3.05 6.81 -0.19
C ILE A 310 3.08 6.07 -1.53
N LEU A 311 2.76 6.76 -2.62
CA LEU A 311 2.65 6.14 -3.94
C LEU A 311 3.99 5.95 -4.64
N TRP A 312 5.05 6.70 -4.25
CA TRP A 312 6.30 6.70 -5.00
C TRP A 312 7.56 6.85 -4.15
N GLU A 313 7.71 7.97 -3.43
CA GLU A 313 9.00 8.36 -2.83
C GLU A 313 9.50 7.39 -1.75
N ASN A 314 8.59 6.86 -0.93
CA ASN A 314 8.93 5.88 0.10
C ASN A 314 9.50 4.61 -0.51
N ALA A 315 8.89 4.11 -1.59
CA ALA A 315 9.40 2.94 -2.29
C ALA A 315 10.79 3.21 -2.89
N GLN A 316 10.99 4.36 -3.56
CA GLN A 316 12.32 4.72 -4.07
C GLN A 316 13.38 4.72 -2.96
N ARG A 317 13.06 5.29 -1.80
CA ARG A 317 13.97 5.34 -0.65
C ARG A 317 14.25 3.95 -0.08
N VAL A 318 13.21 3.14 0.15
CA VAL A 318 13.32 1.80 0.75
C VAL A 318 14.11 0.85 -0.14
N PHE A 319 13.86 0.90 -1.46
CA PHE A 319 14.53 0.05 -2.45
C PHE A 319 15.79 0.68 -3.06
N ARG A 320 16.18 1.89 -2.62
CA ARG A 320 17.40 2.60 -3.06
C ARG A 320 17.48 2.79 -4.58
N LEU A 321 16.39 3.20 -5.16
CA LEU A 321 16.25 3.42 -6.60
C LEU A 321 16.43 4.92 -6.89
N GLY A 322 17.61 5.41 -6.78
CA GLY A 322 17.98 6.80 -7.06
C GLY A 322 18.88 6.93 -8.26
#